data_b5483279859fd926826e71196ce27701
#
_entry.id   b5483279859fd926826e71196ce27701
#
_cell.length_a   1.000
_cell.length_b   1.000
_cell.length_c   1.000
_cell.angle_alpha   90.00
_cell.angle_beta   90.00
_cell.angle_gamma   90.00
#
_symmetry.space_group_name_H-M   'P 1'
#
loop_
_entity.id
_entity.type
_entity.pdbx_description
1 polymer ?
#
loop_
_entity_poly.entity_id
_entity_poly.type
_entity_poly.pdbx_seq_one_letter_code
_entity_poly.pdbx_strand_id
1 'polypeptide(L)'
;MKEVKDWNFITNHGLMLLYISQHPQCTAREMASIIKATERTVHRVLIDLEKEGYITRQRTGKGNIYQINTEHRLKHELTRDSLVGDLLDLLSLKRKRSRRIGSRPRLNRG
;
A
#
# COMPACT_ATOMS: atom_id res chain seq x y z
N MET A 1 16.91 -22.38 8.06
CA MET A 1 16.77 -21.85 7.81
C MET A 1 16.37 -21.45 7.64
N LYS A 2 16.48 -21.21 7.61
CA LYS A 2 16.01 -20.64 7.42
C LYS A 2 15.97 -19.90 6.90
N GLU A 3 16.27 -19.94 6.51
CA GLU A 3 16.31 -19.07 5.97
C GLU A 3 15.27 -18.45 5.51
N VAL A 4 14.75 -18.09 6.06
CA VAL A 4 13.65 -17.43 5.69
C VAL A 4 13.97 -16.17 5.06
N LYS A 5 13.22 -15.78 4.11
CA LYS A 5 13.43 -14.56 3.50
C LYS A 5 12.57 -13.58 4.12
N ASP A 6 13.13 -12.50 4.55
CA ASP A 6 12.34 -11.48 5.17
C ASP A 6 12.03 -10.31 4.28
N TRP A 7 12.30 -10.43 3.02
CA TRP A 7 12.05 -9.30 2.16
C TRP A 7 10.79 -9.48 1.32
N ASN A 8 10.19 -8.38 0.95
CA ASN A 8 9.02 -8.36 0.08
C ASN A 8 9.29 -7.42 -1.05
N PHE A 9 8.66 -7.66 -2.18
CA PHE A 9 8.75 -6.76 -3.30
C PHE A 9 8.23 -5.40 -2.89
N ILE A 10 7.15 -5.38 -2.10
CA ILE A 10 6.53 -4.13 -1.67
C ILE A 10 6.96 -3.85 -0.25
N THR A 11 7.47 -2.67 -0.01
CA THR A 11 7.95 -2.29 1.31
C THR A 11 6.77 -2.09 2.26
N ASN A 12 7.09 -1.95 3.54
CA ASN A 12 6.06 -1.67 4.53
C ASN A 12 5.29 -0.41 4.19
N HIS A 13 5.96 0.59 3.64
CA HIS A 13 5.28 1.82 3.24
C HIS A 13 4.22 1.52 2.19
N GLY A 14 4.59 0.73 1.18
CA GLY A 14 3.64 0.36 0.14
C GLY A 14 2.53 -0.51 0.64
N LEU A 15 2.86 -1.48 1.50
CA LEU A 15 1.85 -2.37 2.06
C LEU A 15 0.84 -1.60 2.89
N MET A 16 1.30 -0.65 3.68
CA MET A 16 0.39 0.13 4.49
C MET A 16 -0.50 1.02 3.66
N LEU A 17 0.05 1.61 2.59
CA LEU A 17 -0.79 2.41 1.70
C LEU A 17 -1.88 1.54 1.08
N LEU A 18 -1.52 0.34 0.66
CA LEU A 18 -2.50 -0.56 0.08
C LEU A 18 -3.58 -0.92 1.08
N TYR A 19 -3.20 -1.25 2.30
CA TYR A 19 -4.18 -1.61 3.31
C TYR A 19 -5.09 -0.43 3.65
N ILE A 20 -4.52 0.77 3.78
CA ILE A 20 -5.30 1.97 4.05
C ILE A 20 -6.29 2.25 2.93
N SER A 21 -5.89 2.00 1.69
CA SER A 21 -6.77 2.24 0.56
C SER A 21 -8.02 1.38 0.64
N GLN A 22 -7.91 0.22 1.24
CA GLN A 22 -9.02 -0.70 1.37
C GLN A 22 -9.74 -0.56 2.70
N HIS A 23 -9.09 0.01 3.70
CA HIS A 23 -9.63 0.15 5.03
C HIS A 23 -9.24 1.52 5.60
N PRO A 24 -9.89 2.58 5.14
CA PRO A 24 -9.49 3.94 5.55
C PRO A 24 -9.58 4.20 7.05
N GLN A 25 -10.36 3.40 7.76
CA GLN A 25 -10.49 3.54 9.19
C GLN A 25 -9.88 2.35 9.88
N CYS A 26 -8.59 2.21 9.83
CA CYS A 26 -7.94 1.08 10.47
C CYS A 26 -7.06 1.59 11.61
N THR A 27 -6.68 0.69 12.50
CA THR A 27 -5.86 1.05 13.65
C THR A 27 -4.41 0.68 13.40
N ALA A 28 -3.52 1.27 14.20
CA ALA A 28 -2.10 0.92 14.11
C ALA A 28 -1.89 -0.55 14.45
N ARG A 29 -2.66 -1.06 15.41
CA ARG A 29 -2.55 -2.45 15.78
C ARG A 29 -2.94 -3.38 14.62
N GLU A 30 -4.01 -3.02 13.93
CA GLU A 30 -4.44 -3.76 12.78
C GLU A 30 -3.36 -3.79 11.71
N MET A 31 -2.82 -2.62 11.40
CA MET A 31 -1.79 -2.53 10.38
C MET A 31 -0.56 -3.32 10.77
N ALA A 32 -0.17 -3.26 12.04
CA ALA A 32 0.99 -4.00 12.50
C ALA A 32 0.78 -5.50 12.30
N SER A 33 -0.41 -5.97 12.57
CA SER A 33 -0.73 -7.37 12.37
C SER A 33 -0.65 -7.76 10.91
N ILE A 34 -1.19 -6.93 10.05
CA ILE A 34 -1.24 -7.22 8.62
C ILE A 34 0.15 -7.23 7.97
N ILE A 35 0.95 -6.24 8.29
CA ILE A 35 2.27 -6.17 7.67
C ILE A 35 3.33 -6.92 8.48
N LYS A 36 2.90 -7.53 9.57
CA LYS A 36 3.78 -8.33 10.42
C LYS A 36 4.95 -7.53 10.97
N ALA A 37 4.63 -6.39 11.52
CA ALA A 37 5.60 -5.51 12.11
C ALA A 37 5.09 -5.06 13.47
N THR A 38 5.86 -4.22 14.16
CA THR A 38 5.43 -3.70 15.44
C THR A 38 4.60 -2.44 15.23
N GLU A 39 3.82 -2.06 16.25
CA GLU A 39 3.09 -0.82 16.17
C GLU A 39 4.02 0.37 16.06
N ARG A 40 5.18 0.26 16.66
CA ARG A 40 6.18 1.32 16.58
C ARG A 40 6.59 1.54 15.12
N THR A 41 6.83 0.45 14.41
CA THR A 41 7.18 0.54 13.00
C THR A 41 6.03 1.16 12.22
N VAL A 42 4.80 0.76 12.53
CA VAL A 42 3.62 1.32 11.86
C VAL A 42 3.57 2.83 12.06
N HIS A 43 3.76 3.30 13.29
CA HIS A 43 3.70 4.73 13.54
C HIS A 43 4.78 5.47 12.78
N ARG A 44 5.97 4.89 12.69
CA ARG A 44 7.05 5.53 11.94
C ARG A 44 6.71 5.61 10.46
N VAL A 45 6.15 4.55 9.91
CA VAL A 45 5.77 4.55 8.50
C VAL A 45 4.67 5.57 8.24
N LEU A 46 3.70 5.67 9.17
CA LEU A 46 2.64 6.67 9.00
C LEU A 46 3.20 8.08 8.97
N ILE A 47 4.16 8.35 9.84
CA ILE A 47 4.78 9.67 9.86
C ILE A 47 5.50 9.93 8.54
N ASP A 48 6.21 8.93 8.03
CA ASP A 48 6.90 9.08 6.76
C ASP A 48 5.90 9.38 5.64
N LEU A 49 4.81 8.64 5.60
CA LEU A 49 3.82 8.81 4.55
C LEU A 49 3.15 10.19 4.62
N GLU A 50 2.89 10.66 5.84
CA GLU A 50 2.31 11.98 6.01
C GLU A 50 3.28 13.07 5.60
N LYS A 51 4.52 12.94 6.02
CA LYS A 51 5.52 13.97 5.72
C LYS A 51 5.77 14.09 4.24
N GLU A 52 5.72 12.98 3.53
CA GLU A 52 5.95 13.03 2.10
C GLU A 52 4.69 13.38 1.32
N GLY A 53 3.57 13.54 1.99
CA GLY A 53 2.35 13.95 1.31
C GLY A 53 1.55 12.82 0.70
N TYR A 54 1.85 11.58 1.02
CA TYR A 54 1.10 10.47 0.46
C TYR A 54 -0.25 10.27 1.13
N ILE A 55 -0.35 10.62 2.40
CA ILE A 55 -1.61 10.49 3.12
C ILE A 55 -1.87 11.70 3.99
N THR A 56 -3.14 11.90 4.34
CA THR A 56 -3.50 12.81 5.41
C THR A 56 -4.27 11.98 6.42
N ARG A 57 -4.29 12.45 7.64
CA ARG A 57 -4.91 11.73 8.73
C ARG A 57 -5.85 12.69 9.44
N GLN A 58 -7.06 12.26 9.66
CA GLN A 58 -8.05 13.06 10.35
C GLN A 58 -8.51 12.33 11.59
N ARG A 59 -8.42 13.00 12.73
CA ARG A 59 -8.82 12.37 13.95
C ARG A 59 -10.32 12.42 14.11
N THR A 60 -10.89 11.33 14.58
CA THR A 60 -12.31 11.26 14.84
C THR A 60 -12.50 10.73 16.25
N GLY A 61 -13.73 10.65 16.70
CA GLY A 61 -14.02 10.10 18.00
C GLY A 61 -13.64 8.65 18.14
N LYS A 62 -13.50 7.96 17.03
CA LYS A 62 -13.17 6.54 17.05
C LYS A 62 -11.77 6.23 16.58
N GLY A 63 -10.93 7.21 16.48
CA GLY A 63 -9.57 6.99 16.01
C GLY A 63 -9.28 7.88 14.83
N ASN A 64 -8.57 7.33 13.85
CA ASN A 64 -8.17 8.12 12.71
C ASN A 64 -8.79 7.61 11.42
N ILE A 65 -9.08 8.54 10.53
CA ILE A 65 -9.48 8.20 9.18
C ILE A 65 -8.37 8.69 8.29
N TYR A 66 -7.90 7.83 7.40
CA TYR A 66 -6.80 8.16 6.51
C TYR A 66 -7.32 8.42 5.12
N GLN A 67 -6.69 9.37 4.44
CA GLN A 67 -7.04 9.67 3.08
C GLN A 67 -5.76 9.66 2.26
N ILE A 68 -5.77 8.98 1.14
CA ILE A 68 -4.60 8.85 0.30
C ILE A 68 -4.64 9.89 -0.81
N ASN A 69 -3.51 10.53 -1.05
CA ASN A 69 -3.40 11.45 -2.16
C ASN A 69 -3.06 10.64 -3.41
N THR A 70 -4.07 10.19 -4.11
CA THR A 70 -3.89 9.31 -5.25
C THR A 70 -3.20 9.96 -6.42
N GLU A 71 -3.16 11.28 -6.42
CA GLU A 71 -2.49 12.02 -7.50
C GLU A 71 -1.02 12.28 -7.22
N HIS A 72 -0.54 11.84 -6.07
CA HIS A 72 0.85 12.06 -5.70
C HIS A 72 1.74 11.18 -6.55
N ARG A 73 2.83 11.72 -7.01
CA ARG A 73 3.77 10.94 -7.79
C ARG A 73 4.64 10.14 -6.87
N LEU A 74 5.11 9.01 -7.34
CA LEU A 74 6.01 8.20 -6.54
C LEU A 74 7.34 8.92 -6.41
N LYS A 75 7.96 8.72 -5.26
CA LYS A 75 9.07 9.56 -4.85
C LYS A 75 10.37 9.37 -5.61
N HIS A 76 10.69 8.16 -5.94
CA HIS A 76 11.97 7.87 -6.56
C HIS A 76 12.01 8.32 -8.01
N GLU A 77 13.17 8.74 -8.43
CA GLU A 77 13.36 9.21 -9.79
C GLU A 77 12.87 8.20 -10.85
N LEU A 78 13.09 6.94 -10.60
CA LEU A 78 12.67 5.90 -11.53
C LEU A 78 11.17 5.74 -11.62
N THR A 79 10.44 6.20 -10.63
CA THR A 79 9.01 5.97 -10.56
C THR A 79 8.18 7.24 -10.57
N ARG A 80 8.82 8.39 -10.63
CA ARG A 80 8.08 9.64 -10.42
C ARG A 80 7.05 9.98 -11.50
N ASP A 81 7.07 9.28 -12.61
CA ASP A 81 6.05 9.50 -13.63
C ASP A 81 4.78 8.72 -13.32
N SER A 82 4.81 7.89 -12.29
CA SER A 82 3.66 7.09 -11.92
C SER A 82 2.95 7.69 -10.72
N LEU A 83 1.64 7.57 -10.69
CA LEU A 83 0.85 8.10 -9.59
C LEU A 83 0.57 6.99 -8.59
N VAL A 84 0.48 7.39 -7.32
CA VAL A 84 0.17 6.46 -6.24
C VAL A 84 -1.14 5.72 -6.52
N GLY A 85 -2.14 6.46 -7.01
CA GLY A 85 -3.43 5.84 -7.28
C GLY A 85 -3.35 4.70 -8.28
N ASP A 86 -2.53 4.88 -9.31
CA ASP A 86 -2.40 3.84 -10.34
C ASP A 86 -1.74 2.60 -9.77
N LEU A 87 -0.73 2.79 -8.93
CA LEU A 87 -0.07 1.66 -8.31
C LEU A 87 -1.02 0.90 -7.41
N LEU A 88 -1.79 1.63 -6.62
CA LEU A 88 -2.74 1.00 -5.70
C LEU A 88 -3.83 0.26 -6.46
N ASP A 89 -4.27 0.83 -7.57
CA ASP A 89 -5.27 0.15 -8.38
C ASP A 89 -4.73 -1.16 -8.92
N LEU A 90 -3.51 -1.16 -9.38
CA LEU A 90 -2.89 -2.36 -9.89
C LEU A 90 -2.80 -3.42 -8.81
N LEU A 91 -2.36 -3.04 -7.63
CA LEU A 91 -2.19 -3.97 -6.54
C LEU A 91 -3.51 -4.44 -5.95
N SER A 92 -4.58 -3.73 -6.23
CA SER A 92 -5.89 -4.09 -5.70
C SER A 92 -6.69 -5.00 -6.61
N LEU A 93 -6.15 -5.38 -7.76
CA LEU A 93 -6.88 -6.25 -8.64
C LEU A 93 -7.18 -7.56 -7.95
N LYS A 94 -8.43 -7.97 -8.05
CA LYS A 94 -8.82 -9.18 -7.39
C LYS A 94 -8.45 -10.39 -8.21
N ARG A 95 -8.38 -11.48 -7.53
CA ARG A 95 -8.10 -12.69 -8.17
C ARG A 95 -8.96 -13.02 -9.35
N LYS A 96 -10.19 -12.65 -9.32
CA LYS A 96 -11.03 -12.94 -10.44
C LYS A 96 -10.54 -12.27 -11.70
N ARG A 97 -9.86 -11.12 -11.57
CA ARG A 97 -9.35 -10.50 -12.73
C ARG A 97 -8.23 -11.30 -13.29
N SER A 98 -7.39 -11.83 -12.46
CA SER A 98 -6.29 -12.57 -12.96
C SER A 98 -6.75 -13.81 -13.63
N ARG A 99 -7.90 -14.34 -13.26
CA ARG A 99 -8.40 -15.49 -13.94
C ARG A 99 -8.64 -15.23 -15.37
N ARG A 100 -8.98 -14.05 -15.73
CA ARG A 100 -9.31 -13.78 -17.06
C ARG A 100 -8.13 -13.72 -17.93
N ILE A 101 -7.06 -13.60 -17.38
CA ILE A 101 -5.99 -13.50 -18.16
C ILE A 101 -5.70 -14.63 -18.88
N GLY A 102 -6.18 -15.53 -18.43
CA GLY A 102 -5.92 -16.61 -19.16
C GLY A 102 -6.11 -16.22 -20.49
N SER A 103 -6.35 -15.61 -20.57
CA SER A 103 -6.38 -15.17 -21.48
C SER A 103 -5.61 -14.43 -21.94
N ARG A 104 -5.21 -14.21 -21.56
CA ARG A 104 -4.58 -13.71 -22.03
C ARG A 104 -3.97 -13.50 -22.48
N PRO A 105 -3.84 -13.46 -22.57
CA PRO A 105 -3.33 -13.09 -23.06
C PRO A 105 -2.61 -12.73 -23.26
N ARG A 106 -2.37 -12.71 -23.43
CA ARG A 106 -1.71 -12.45 -23.73
C ARG A 106 -0.97 -12.08 -23.89
N LEU A 107 -1.09 -12.15 -23.77
CA LEU A 107 -0.48 -11.95 -24.01
C LEU A 107 0.09 -11.69 -24.32
N ASN A 108 -0.02 -11.83 -24.51
CA ASN A 108 0.42 -11.77 -24.97
C ASN A 108 0.87 -11.53 -25.28
N ARG A 109 1.04 -11.58 -25.45
CA ARG A 109 1.30 -11.46 -25.92
C ARG A 109 1.29 -11.09 -26.13
N GLY A 110 1.00 -11.45 -25.99
CA GLY A 110 0.81 -11.20 -26.35
C GLY A 110 0.72 -10.99 -26.17
#